data_882154e0f61a4c15922a015545796f70
#
_entry.id   882154e0f61a4c15922a015545796f70
#
_cell.length_a   1.000
_cell.length_b   1.000
_cell.length_c   1.000
_cell.angle_alpha   90.00
_cell.angle_beta   90.00
_cell.angle_gamma   90.00
#
_symmetry.space_group_name_H-M   'P 1'
#
loop_
_entity.id
_entity.type
_entity.pdbx_description
1 polymer ?
#
loop_
_entity_poly.entity_id
_entity_poly.type
_entity_poly.pdbx_seq_one_letter_code
_entity_poly.pdbx_strand_id
1 'polypeptide(L)'
;FLKSVYKELNKRLNTPPTQDELNMVKKKMLRNFSGMFECSCAINEMTGKAILEDNLASITDFEKIVNEMTPQDLVNTARKYFNPNKAAITVMHPTSANAETISKNHSSVAFTGSLHKTAINMDEVNEYKLPNNVKLVTNNTQTRKSTYTLSFDTEKPIEITNPATPFVLNNILNKGSLFRDNDKFRSDNNKDDIHLAFSFGDQHVCCYGDTDSSEVLKSLATAKEVLFAPRFTQETLDEVKKQIKDEILRSEKTPTEKLNAELYKGHLAGITEKEVLENLDKVTLDDLKNLYSQVMSNAKGAFTISAPLRQNPELMNGVLGEISTLPTVKDFSPKLYEDFKPQDKSKVLTDTHNKNQADIVMAYKFKVNGNLKDSVTLELLNNILGGGPSSRLFNDLREKQKLAYAVRSGLDNSHDTKVLKLSIGTTTENKDTGEISYDNLQKSVEGFKNHVQKLKTERVTPEELQNSKLALKDSILTMNQAGAGKCDTLASSINTPYGITRANQILDIIDTITSDDIYNAANYIFSQKPVYSIVASENTLKNNANYLKTLEA
;
A
#
# COMPACT_ATOMS: atom_id res chain seq x y z
N PHE A 1 8.75 -30.35 -10.22
CA PHE A 1 9.23 -28.98 -10.31
C PHE A 1 10.56 -28.87 -11.08
N LEU A 2 11.69 -29.43 -10.58
CA LEU A 2 13.02 -29.32 -11.23
C LEU A 2 13.01 -29.84 -12.69
N LYS A 3 12.32 -30.96 -12.99
CA LYS A 3 12.18 -31.44 -14.37
C LYS A 3 11.52 -30.42 -15.29
N SER A 4 10.52 -29.68 -14.80
CA SER A 4 9.84 -28.63 -15.58
C SER A 4 10.75 -27.44 -15.82
N VAL A 5 11.55 -27.04 -14.82
CA VAL A 5 12.56 -25.97 -14.97
C VAL A 5 13.60 -26.36 -16.03
N TYR A 6 14.16 -27.58 -15.94
CA TYR A 6 15.15 -28.05 -16.94
C TYR A 6 14.55 -28.19 -18.33
N LYS A 7 13.28 -28.60 -18.44
CA LYS A 7 12.60 -28.68 -19.74
C LYS A 7 12.48 -27.29 -20.39
N GLU A 8 12.10 -26.28 -19.62
CA GLU A 8 11.97 -24.92 -20.14
C GLU A 8 13.34 -24.30 -20.46
N LEU A 9 14.35 -24.50 -19.62
CA LEU A 9 15.71 -24.07 -19.93
C LEU A 9 16.24 -24.69 -21.23
N ASN A 10 16.08 -26.00 -21.40
CA ASN A 10 16.50 -26.68 -22.64
C ASN A 10 15.75 -26.14 -23.86
N LYS A 11 14.48 -25.79 -23.75
CA LYS A 11 13.72 -25.14 -24.80
C LYS A 11 14.37 -23.82 -25.20
N ARG A 12 14.69 -22.97 -24.23
CA ARG A 12 15.29 -21.63 -24.42
C ARG A 12 16.73 -21.71 -24.98
N LEU A 13 17.46 -22.76 -24.66
CA LEU A 13 18.82 -23.01 -25.24
C LEU A 13 18.79 -23.38 -26.74
N ASN A 14 17.66 -23.88 -27.23
CA ASN A 14 17.56 -24.43 -28.59
C ASN A 14 16.58 -23.70 -29.49
N THR A 15 15.66 -22.90 -28.91
CA THR A 15 14.63 -22.19 -29.67
C THR A 15 14.72 -20.70 -29.35
N PRO A 16 15.03 -19.84 -30.33
CA PRO A 16 14.97 -18.39 -30.12
C PRO A 16 13.56 -17.96 -29.72
N PRO A 17 13.43 -16.91 -28.87
CA PRO A 17 12.14 -16.29 -28.67
C PRO A 17 11.62 -15.69 -29.98
N THR A 18 10.31 -15.52 -30.07
CA THR A 18 9.72 -14.80 -31.22
C THR A 18 10.10 -13.31 -31.14
N GLN A 19 10.00 -12.62 -32.27
CA GLN A 19 10.26 -11.17 -32.30
C GLN A 19 9.30 -10.41 -31.40
N ASP A 20 8.04 -10.84 -31.30
CA ASP A 20 7.05 -10.23 -30.42
C ASP A 20 7.41 -10.41 -28.93
N GLU A 21 7.85 -11.61 -28.51
CA GLU A 21 8.35 -11.85 -27.15
C GLU A 21 9.55 -10.94 -26.84
N LEU A 22 10.49 -10.80 -27.78
CA LEU A 22 11.65 -9.93 -27.60
C LEU A 22 11.25 -8.46 -27.51
N ASN A 23 10.35 -8.00 -28.39
CA ASN A 23 9.89 -6.60 -28.39
C ASN A 23 9.17 -6.24 -27.09
N MET A 24 8.35 -7.15 -26.55
CA MET A 24 7.69 -6.97 -25.25
C MET A 24 8.72 -6.77 -24.13
N VAL A 25 9.77 -7.62 -24.09
CA VAL A 25 10.80 -7.52 -23.05
C VAL A 25 11.64 -6.25 -23.22
N LYS A 26 12.01 -5.88 -24.46
CA LYS A 26 12.73 -4.62 -24.75
C LYS A 26 11.97 -3.41 -24.21
N LYS A 27 10.67 -3.33 -24.52
CA LYS A 27 9.80 -2.24 -24.07
C LYS A 27 9.79 -2.11 -22.55
N LYS A 28 9.60 -3.23 -21.85
CA LYS A 28 9.63 -3.28 -20.38
C LYS A 28 10.99 -2.86 -19.80
N MET A 29 12.10 -3.33 -20.40
CA MET A 29 13.45 -2.96 -19.97
C MET A 29 13.70 -1.47 -20.12
N LEU A 30 13.35 -0.87 -21.26
CA LEU A 30 13.53 0.55 -21.55
C LEU A 30 12.68 1.42 -20.61
N ARG A 31 11.44 1.04 -20.34
CA ARG A 31 10.58 1.74 -19.39
C ARG A 31 11.16 1.69 -17.97
N ASN A 32 11.55 0.50 -17.52
CA ASN A 32 12.13 0.35 -16.18
C ASN A 32 13.43 1.15 -16.03
N PHE A 33 14.30 1.10 -17.03
CA PHE A 33 15.53 1.87 -17.03
C PHE A 33 15.27 3.38 -16.97
N SER A 34 14.34 3.87 -17.80
CA SER A 34 13.92 5.29 -17.76
C SER A 34 13.38 5.68 -16.37
N GLY A 35 12.58 4.83 -15.74
CA GLY A 35 12.03 5.08 -14.40
C GLY A 35 13.08 5.14 -13.28
N MET A 36 14.26 4.52 -13.46
CA MET A 36 15.35 4.61 -12.47
C MET A 36 15.89 6.04 -12.34
N PHE A 37 15.78 6.88 -13.36
CA PHE A 37 16.21 8.29 -13.31
C PHE A 37 15.25 9.19 -12.52
N GLU A 38 14.13 8.68 -12.04
CA GLU A 38 13.20 9.42 -11.16
C GLU A 38 13.61 9.37 -9.67
N CYS A 39 14.51 8.44 -9.30
CA CYS A 39 14.95 8.25 -7.91
C CYS A 39 16.45 8.48 -7.76
N SER A 40 16.83 9.42 -6.89
CA SER A 40 18.23 9.72 -6.61
C SER A 40 19.02 8.53 -6.08
N CYS A 41 18.39 7.65 -5.30
CA CYS A 41 19.04 6.44 -4.79
C CYS A 41 19.35 5.45 -5.92
N ALA A 42 18.43 5.24 -6.86
CA ALA A 42 18.66 4.37 -8.00
C ALA A 42 19.74 4.92 -8.95
N ILE A 43 19.75 6.24 -9.18
CA ILE A 43 20.81 6.91 -9.95
C ILE A 43 22.18 6.69 -9.30
N ASN A 44 22.28 6.91 -7.98
CA ASN A 44 23.54 6.76 -7.25
C ASN A 44 24.03 5.30 -7.26
N GLU A 45 23.15 4.33 -7.03
CA GLU A 45 23.50 2.90 -7.06
C GLU A 45 23.98 2.49 -8.47
N MET A 46 23.23 2.83 -9.50
CA MET A 46 23.54 2.50 -10.89
C MET A 46 24.85 3.15 -11.35
N THR A 47 25.03 4.45 -11.05
CA THR A 47 26.24 5.19 -11.44
C THR A 47 27.45 4.72 -10.65
N GLY A 48 27.30 4.52 -9.33
CA GLY A 48 28.38 4.01 -8.48
C GLY A 48 28.85 2.64 -8.93
N LYS A 49 27.92 1.73 -9.26
CA LYS A 49 28.27 0.41 -9.81
C LYS A 49 28.97 0.51 -11.15
N ALA A 50 28.46 1.31 -12.07
CA ALA A 50 29.08 1.49 -13.40
C ALA A 50 30.49 2.07 -13.32
N ILE A 51 30.75 2.99 -12.38
CA ILE A 51 32.10 3.53 -12.14
C ILE A 51 33.03 2.45 -11.55
N LEU A 52 32.56 1.68 -10.57
CA LEU A 52 33.37 0.62 -9.94
C LEU A 52 33.70 -0.50 -10.93
N GLU A 53 32.84 -0.78 -11.89
CA GLU A 53 33.01 -1.80 -12.92
C GLU A 53 33.73 -1.25 -14.17
N ASP A 54 34.14 0.01 -14.19
CA ASP A 54 34.70 0.73 -15.36
C ASP A 54 33.83 0.55 -16.64
N ASN A 55 32.51 0.60 -16.45
CA ASN A 55 31.52 0.31 -17.48
C ASN A 55 30.39 1.35 -17.54
N LEU A 56 30.74 2.61 -17.79
CA LEU A 56 29.75 3.67 -17.96
C LEU A 56 28.85 3.44 -19.18
N ALA A 57 29.32 2.70 -20.20
CA ALA A 57 28.53 2.31 -21.35
C ALA A 57 27.27 1.50 -20.96
N SER A 58 27.27 0.81 -19.82
CA SER A 58 26.08 0.14 -19.29
C SER A 58 24.93 1.10 -18.97
N ILE A 59 25.21 2.40 -18.86
CA ILE A 59 24.21 3.45 -18.66
C ILE A 59 24.01 4.25 -19.96
N THR A 60 25.10 4.77 -20.55
CA THR A 60 25.01 5.68 -21.70
C THR A 60 24.52 5.01 -22.97
N ASP A 61 24.83 3.74 -23.16
CA ASP A 61 24.51 2.98 -24.37
C ASP A 61 23.38 1.96 -24.15
N PHE A 62 22.77 1.93 -22.94
CA PHE A 62 21.77 0.94 -22.56
C PHE A 62 20.62 0.85 -23.57
N GLU A 63 20.03 1.98 -23.93
CA GLU A 63 18.91 2.04 -24.87
C GLU A 63 19.30 1.52 -26.26
N LYS A 64 20.48 1.89 -26.75
CA LYS A 64 21.03 1.40 -28.01
C LYS A 64 21.23 -0.12 -27.94
N ILE A 65 21.91 -0.62 -26.91
CA ILE A 65 22.19 -2.06 -26.73
C ILE A 65 20.88 -2.86 -26.71
N VAL A 66 19.89 -2.42 -25.95
CA VAL A 66 18.60 -3.12 -25.86
C VAL A 66 17.89 -3.13 -27.22
N ASN A 67 17.88 -2.00 -27.94
CA ASN A 67 17.22 -1.91 -29.25
C ASN A 67 17.91 -2.79 -30.32
N GLU A 68 19.21 -2.93 -30.28
CA GLU A 68 19.99 -3.72 -31.23
C GLU A 68 19.95 -5.24 -30.98
N MET A 69 19.52 -5.69 -29.76
CA MET A 69 19.44 -7.13 -29.44
C MET A 69 18.52 -7.89 -30.37
N THR A 70 18.97 -9.08 -30.77
CA THR A 70 18.22 -10.03 -31.62
C THR A 70 17.79 -11.27 -30.81
N PRO A 71 16.79 -12.04 -31.29
CA PRO A 71 16.44 -13.32 -30.68
C PRO A 71 17.61 -14.30 -30.58
N GLN A 72 18.52 -14.25 -31.55
CA GLN A 72 19.70 -15.13 -31.58
C GLN A 72 20.72 -14.77 -30.49
N ASP A 73 20.86 -13.48 -30.15
CA ASP A 73 21.76 -13.03 -29.08
C ASP A 73 21.35 -13.61 -27.75
N LEU A 74 20.03 -13.70 -27.48
CA LEU A 74 19.51 -14.33 -26.28
C LEU A 74 19.86 -15.83 -26.21
N VAL A 75 19.73 -16.57 -27.31
CA VAL A 75 20.12 -17.99 -27.35
C VAL A 75 21.61 -18.14 -27.12
N ASN A 76 22.43 -17.32 -27.77
CA ASN A 76 23.88 -17.36 -27.62
C ASN A 76 24.30 -17.10 -26.19
N THR A 77 23.69 -16.09 -25.54
CA THR A 77 23.91 -15.75 -24.14
C THR A 77 23.44 -16.88 -23.21
N ALA A 78 22.25 -17.44 -23.46
CA ALA A 78 21.72 -18.54 -22.67
C ALA A 78 22.68 -19.77 -22.74
N ARG A 79 23.17 -20.13 -23.90
CA ARG A 79 24.14 -21.24 -24.10
C ARG A 79 25.46 -20.99 -23.34
N LYS A 80 25.91 -19.75 -23.27
CA LYS A 80 27.12 -19.37 -22.55
C LYS A 80 26.99 -19.52 -21.02
N TYR A 81 25.85 -19.14 -20.45
CA TYR A 81 25.69 -19.01 -19.02
C TYR A 81 24.84 -20.12 -18.37
N PHE A 82 23.84 -20.66 -19.07
CA PHE A 82 22.97 -21.70 -18.52
C PHE A 82 23.52 -23.10 -18.81
N ASN A 83 24.54 -23.49 -18.07
CA ASN A 83 25.07 -24.85 -18.13
C ASN A 83 24.52 -25.65 -16.93
N PRO A 84 23.64 -26.65 -17.16
CA PRO A 84 23.06 -27.45 -16.08
C PRO A 84 24.11 -28.14 -15.19
N ASN A 85 25.27 -28.47 -15.73
CA ASN A 85 26.35 -29.15 -15.01
C ASN A 85 27.12 -28.19 -14.07
N LYS A 86 26.88 -26.88 -14.17
CA LYS A 86 27.47 -25.86 -13.30
C LYS A 86 26.45 -25.20 -12.39
N ALA A 87 25.22 -25.72 -12.35
CA ALA A 87 24.17 -25.18 -11.51
C ALA A 87 24.36 -25.63 -10.06
N ALA A 88 24.35 -24.67 -9.13
CA ALA A 88 24.20 -24.95 -7.72
C ALA A 88 22.69 -25.00 -7.39
N ILE A 89 22.25 -26.11 -6.81
CA ILE A 89 20.84 -26.30 -6.45
C ILE A 89 20.75 -26.36 -4.94
N THR A 90 20.00 -25.42 -4.36
CA THR A 90 19.66 -25.40 -2.94
C THR A 90 18.17 -25.70 -2.78
N VAL A 91 17.85 -26.69 -1.97
CA VAL A 91 16.44 -27.04 -1.67
C VAL A 91 16.19 -26.76 -0.20
N MET A 92 15.25 -25.87 0.08
CA MET A 92 14.79 -25.58 1.43
C MET A 92 13.49 -26.34 1.67
N HIS A 93 13.47 -27.18 2.70
CA HIS A 93 12.28 -27.92 3.12
C HIS A 93 12.14 -27.84 4.66
N PRO A 94 10.92 -27.94 5.22
CA PRO A 94 10.75 -27.92 6.66
C PRO A 94 11.44 -29.14 7.28
N THR A 95 12.49 -28.91 8.05
CA THR A 95 13.08 -29.87 8.96
C THR A 95 13.63 -29.16 10.17
N SER A 96 13.51 -29.79 11.32
CA SER A 96 14.14 -29.40 12.57
C SER A 96 15.67 -29.43 12.44
N ALA A 97 16.30 -28.31 12.11
CA ALA A 97 17.75 -28.18 12.17
C ALA A 97 18.18 -26.71 12.33
N ASN A 98 19.10 -26.52 13.27
CA ASN A 98 19.70 -25.29 13.76
C ASN A 98 20.16 -24.32 12.66
N ALA A 99 19.80 -23.06 12.81
CA ALA A 99 20.42 -21.93 12.10
C ALA A 99 21.17 -21.05 13.10
N GLU A 100 22.47 -20.88 12.91
CA GLU A 100 23.28 -19.93 13.66
C GLU A 100 22.85 -18.49 13.34
N THR A 101 22.61 -17.71 14.39
CA THR A 101 22.21 -16.31 14.30
C THR A 101 23.42 -15.45 13.94
N ILE A 102 23.38 -14.80 12.80
CA ILE A 102 24.38 -13.78 12.41
C ILE A 102 23.87 -12.41 12.87
N SER A 103 24.51 -11.86 13.89
CA SER A 103 24.30 -10.48 14.32
C SER A 103 25.19 -9.55 13.49
N LYS A 104 24.61 -8.54 12.84
CA LYS A 104 25.37 -7.43 12.22
C LYS A 104 24.96 -6.11 12.84
N ASN A 105 25.94 -5.44 13.43
CA ASN A 105 25.80 -4.06 13.89
C ASN A 105 25.80 -3.11 12.69
N HIS A 106 24.77 -2.28 12.60
CA HIS A 106 24.72 -1.15 11.68
C HIS A 106 25.03 0.14 12.43
N SER A 107 26.09 0.83 12.01
CA SER A 107 26.36 2.20 12.43
C SER A 107 25.49 3.16 11.60
N SER A 108 24.80 4.08 12.26
CA SER A 108 24.04 5.15 11.61
C SER A 108 25.00 6.17 11.00
N VAL A 109 24.83 6.44 9.72
CA VAL A 109 25.50 7.55 9.03
C VAL A 109 24.52 8.72 8.98
N ALA A 110 24.93 9.85 9.55
CA ALA A 110 24.17 11.08 9.47
C ALA A 110 24.22 11.65 8.03
N PHE A 111 23.07 11.86 7.44
CA PHE A 111 22.95 12.44 6.11
C PHE A 111 22.80 13.97 6.23
N THR A 112 23.75 14.75 5.69
CA THR A 112 23.65 16.21 5.56
C THR A 112 23.42 16.57 4.10
N GLY A 113 22.20 16.49 3.64
CA GLY A 113 21.76 16.98 2.33
C GLY A 113 20.83 18.19 2.49
N SER A 114 20.91 19.17 1.58
CA SER A 114 19.92 20.24 1.52
C SER A 114 18.60 19.67 1.01
N LEU A 115 17.58 19.67 1.88
CA LEU A 115 16.24 19.23 1.53
C LEU A 115 15.61 20.22 0.52
N HIS A 116 14.97 19.67 -0.52
CA HIS A 116 14.12 20.48 -1.40
C HIS A 116 13.00 21.13 -0.58
N LYS A 117 12.68 22.38 -0.91
CA LYS A 117 11.68 23.16 -0.16
C LYS A 117 10.23 22.77 -0.47
N THR A 118 9.98 22.06 -1.57
CA THR A 118 8.64 21.69 -2.04
C THR A 118 8.55 20.20 -2.36
N ALA A 119 7.46 19.54 -1.98
CA ALA A 119 7.20 18.14 -2.30
C ALA A 119 6.87 17.96 -3.79
N ILE A 120 6.07 18.87 -4.34
CA ILE A 120 5.66 18.89 -5.75
C ILE A 120 5.99 20.25 -6.33
N ASN A 121 6.68 20.25 -7.48
CA ASN A 121 6.89 21.47 -8.26
C ASN A 121 5.59 21.82 -8.98
N MET A 122 4.90 22.84 -8.50
CA MET A 122 3.61 23.27 -9.06
C MET A 122 3.70 23.85 -10.48
N ASP A 123 4.89 24.26 -10.95
CA ASP A 123 5.10 24.68 -12.34
C ASP A 123 4.95 23.51 -13.34
N GLU A 124 5.08 22.27 -12.87
CA GLU A 124 4.87 21.06 -13.67
C GLU A 124 3.43 20.52 -13.59
N VAL A 125 2.57 21.13 -12.76
CA VAL A 125 1.21 20.67 -12.51
C VAL A 125 0.19 21.62 -13.15
N ASN A 126 -0.80 21.05 -13.84
CA ASN A 126 -1.94 21.82 -14.34
C ASN A 126 -3.25 21.14 -13.92
N GLU A 127 -4.25 21.95 -13.59
CA GLU A 127 -5.61 21.49 -13.26
C GLU A 127 -6.57 22.00 -14.34
N TYR A 128 -7.43 21.09 -14.83
CA TYR A 128 -8.43 21.38 -15.84
C TYR A 128 -9.82 20.94 -15.34
N LYS A 129 -10.82 21.76 -15.52
CA LYS A 129 -12.22 21.38 -15.36
C LYS A 129 -12.81 21.11 -16.76
N LEU A 130 -13.17 19.85 -16.99
CA LEU A 130 -13.72 19.42 -18.29
C LEU A 130 -15.24 19.67 -18.37
N PRO A 131 -15.82 19.73 -19.59
CA PRO A 131 -17.26 19.93 -19.77
C PRO A 131 -18.14 18.87 -19.12
N ASN A 132 -17.63 17.66 -18.95
CA ASN A 132 -18.29 16.55 -18.25
C ASN A 132 -18.10 16.57 -16.72
N ASN A 133 -17.62 17.68 -16.15
CA ASN A 133 -17.30 17.90 -14.73
C ASN A 133 -16.19 17.01 -14.16
N VAL A 134 -15.52 16.18 -14.94
CA VAL A 134 -14.36 15.43 -14.46
C VAL A 134 -13.22 16.42 -14.20
N LYS A 135 -12.63 16.38 -13.01
CA LYS A 135 -11.41 17.12 -12.71
C LYS A 135 -10.22 16.39 -13.30
N LEU A 136 -9.44 17.08 -14.11
CA LEU A 136 -8.19 16.56 -14.67
C LEU A 136 -7.00 17.28 -14.05
N VAL A 137 -6.06 16.53 -13.48
CA VAL A 137 -4.78 17.04 -12.99
C VAL A 137 -3.66 16.34 -13.75
N THR A 138 -2.76 17.14 -14.31
CA THR A 138 -1.59 16.65 -15.02
C THR A 138 -0.33 17.07 -14.28
N ASN A 139 0.63 16.17 -14.15
CA ASN A 139 1.99 16.43 -13.71
C ASN A 139 2.96 16.05 -14.83
N ASN A 140 3.72 17.01 -15.32
CA ASN A 140 4.69 16.76 -16.38
C ASN A 140 5.95 16.09 -15.83
N THR A 141 6.37 15.00 -16.47
CA THR A 141 7.61 14.27 -16.14
C THR A 141 8.59 14.33 -17.30
N GLN A 142 9.83 13.89 -17.07
CA GLN A 142 10.88 13.83 -18.11
C GLN A 142 11.12 12.40 -18.61
N THR A 143 10.47 11.40 -17.99
CA THR A 143 10.69 9.99 -18.27
C THR A 143 9.57 9.41 -19.11
N ARG A 144 9.84 8.27 -19.77
CA ARG A 144 8.84 7.51 -20.54
C ARG A 144 7.81 6.82 -19.65
N LYS A 145 8.11 6.64 -18.37
CA LYS A 145 7.19 6.02 -17.43
C LYS A 145 6.01 6.96 -17.20
N SER A 146 4.81 6.44 -17.35
CA SER A 146 3.57 7.18 -17.16
C SER A 146 2.67 6.45 -16.17
N THR A 147 2.14 7.18 -15.20
CA THR A 147 1.22 6.64 -14.20
C THR A 147 -0.01 7.51 -14.10
N TYR A 148 -1.16 6.90 -13.86
CA TYR A 148 -2.39 7.65 -13.70
C TYR A 148 -3.35 7.01 -12.70
N THR A 149 -4.26 7.81 -12.18
CA THR A 149 -5.39 7.37 -11.36
C THR A 149 -6.68 7.97 -11.94
N LEU A 150 -7.64 7.11 -12.26
CA LEU A 150 -9.01 7.50 -12.58
C LEU A 150 -9.90 7.07 -11.42
N SER A 151 -10.53 8.00 -10.73
CA SER A 151 -11.39 7.74 -9.58
C SER A 151 -12.80 8.24 -9.79
N PHE A 152 -13.75 7.52 -9.19
CA PHE A 152 -15.16 7.87 -9.08
C PHE A 152 -15.55 7.78 -7.62
N ASP A 153 -15.77 8.93 -6.97
CA ASP A 153 -16.06 9.04 -5.54
C ASP A 153 -17.53 9.38 -5.30
N THR A 154 -18.19 8.76 -4.32
CA THR A 154 -19.57 9.07 -3.95
C THR A 154 -19.63 10.13 -2.85
N GLU A 155 -20.75 10.91 -2.80
CA GLU A 155 -21.00 11.87 -1.72
C GLU A 155 -21.14 11.20 -0.36
N LYS A 156 -21.73 10.02 -0.36
CA LYS A 156 -22.02 9.21 0.83
C LYS A 156 -21.54 7.80 0.62
N PRO A 157 -21.30 7.07 1.70
CA PRO A 157 -21.02 5.65 1.63
C PRO A 157 -22.11 4.87 0.91
N ILE A 158 -21.68 3.81 0.25
CA ILE A 158 -22.58 2.86 -0.40
C ILE A 158 -23.32 2.04 0.67
N GLU A 159 -24.56 1.64 0.33
CA GLU A 159 -25.31 0.72 1.15
C GLU A 159 -24.92 -0.73 0.84
N ILE A 160 -24.44 -1.44 1.85
CA ILE A 160 -23.99 -2.85 1.75
C ILE A 160 -25.11 -3.74 2.28
N THR A 161 -25.84 -4.40 1.40
CA THR A 161 -26.92 -5.34 1.75
C THR A 161 -26.41 -6.75 2.04
N ASN A 162 -25.37 -7.18 1.33
CA ASN A 162 -24.70 -8.46 1.55
C ASN A 162 -23.20 -8.19 1.80
N PRO A 163 -22.64 -8.58 2.97
CA PRO A 163 -21.25 -8.27 3.34
C PRO A 163 -20.20 -8.88 2.41
N ALA A 164 -20.52 -9.94 1.65
CA ALA A 164 -19.58 -10.53 0.71
C ALA A 164 -19.53 -9.80 -0.66
N THR A 165 -20.58 -9.06 -1.02
CA THR A 165 -20.66 -8.42 -2.35
C THR A 165 -19.51 -7.45 -2.65
N PRO A 166 -19.07 -6.57 -1.73
CA PRO A 166 -17.94 -5.68 -1.98
C PRO A 166 -16.62 -6.42 -2.28
N PHE A 167 -16.37 -7.53 -1.61
CA PHE A 167 -15.17 -8.36 -1.82
C PHE A 167 -15.19 -9.05 -3.18
N VAL A 168 -16.36 -9.57 -3.57
CA VAL A 168 -16.55 -10.17 -4.90
C VAL A 168 -16.38 -9.09 -5.97
N LEU A 169 -16.98 -7.92 -5.80
CA LEU A 169 -16.90 -6.81 -6.75
C LEU A 169 -15.46 -6.32 -6.95
N ASN A 170 -14.71 -6.14 -5.85
CA ASN A 170 -13.31 -5.73 -5.92
C ASN A 170 -12.45 -6.72 -6.72
N ASN A 171 -12.69 -8.03 -6.57
CA ASN A 171 -11.99 -9.06 -7.31
C ASN A 171 -12.41 -9.13 -8.79
N ILE A 172 -13.70 -9.04 -9.08
CA ILE A 172 -14.25 -9.12 -10.46
C ILE A 172 -13.73 -8.00 -11.35
N LEU A 173 -13.57 -6.79 -10.83
CA LEU A 173 -13.03 -5.66 -11.60
C LEU A 173 -11.62 -5.92 -12.15
N ASN A 174 -10.88 -6.86 -11.57
CA ASN A 174 -9.55 -7.25 -12.02
C ASN A 174 -9.54 -8.51 -12.91
N LYS A 175 -10.71 -8.97 -13.39
CA LYS A 175 -10.88 -10.16 -14.25
C LYS A 175 -11.14 -9.83 -15.73
N GLY A 176 -10.96 -8.58 -16.12
CA GLY A 176 -11.20 -8.12 -17.49
C GLY A 176 -12.58 -7.47 -17.70
N SER A 177 -13.10 -7.57 -18.91
CA SER A 177 -14.33 -6.90 -19.33
C SER A 177 -15.31 -7.90 -19.98
N LEU A 178 -16.48 -7.43 -20.35
CA LEU A 178 -17.42 -8.22 -21.15
C LEU A 178 -16.86 -8.59 -22.53
N PHE A 179 -15.86 -7.85 -23.05
CA PHE A 179 -15.26 -8.06 -24.37
C PHE A 179 -13.98 -8.91 -24.33
N ARG A 180 -13.34 -9.01 -23.17
CA ARG A 180 -12.10 -9.75 -22.94
C ARG A 180 -12.15 -10.50 -21.64
N ASP A 181 -12.01 -11.84 -21.71
CA ASP A 181 -11.84 -12.66 -20.50
C ASP A 181 -10.50 -12.37 -19.82
N ASN A 182 -10.31 -12.95 -18.65
CA ASN A 182 -9.12 -12.73 -17.82
C ASN A 182 -7.81 -13.06 -18.56
N ASP A 183 -7.77 -14.16 -19.30
CA ASP A 183 -6.55 -14.61 -19.97
C ASP A 183 -6.18 -13.68 -21.13
N LYS A 184 -7.18 -13.33 -21.94
CA LYS A 184 -7.00 -12.37 -23.05
C LYS A 184 -6.66 -10.98 -22.52
N PHE A 185 -7.36 -10.51 -21.46
CA PHE A 185 -7.08 -9.22 -20.84
C PHE A 185 -5.63 -9.14 -20.34
N ARG A 186 -5.17 -10.16 -19.61
CA ARG A 186 -3.78 -10.22 -19.11
C ARG A 186 -2.76 -10.34 -20.23
N SER A 187 -3.04 -11.18 -21.24
CA SER A 187 -2.15 -11.37 -22.39
C SER A 187 -1.97 -10.08 -23.19
N ASP A 188 -3.08 -9.40 -23.52
CA ASP A 188 -3.06 -8.15 -24.27
C ASP A 188 -2.30 -7.06 -23.51
N ASN A 189 -2.60 -6.90 -22.21
CA ASN A 189 -1.94 -5.91 -21.37
C ASN A 189 -0.45 -6.18 -21.18
N ASN A 190 -0.06 -7.44 -20.98
CA ASN A 190 1.36 -7.82 -20.87
C ASN A 190 2.14 -7.55 -22.17
N LYS A 191 1.51 -7.77 -23.33
CA LYS A 191 2.13 -7.51 -24.63
C LYS A 191 2.51 -6.04 -24.80
N ASP A 192 1.68 -5.15 -24.30
CA ASP A 192 1.84 -3.70 -24.44
C ASP A 192 2.50 -3.05 -23.19
N ASP A 193 2.91 -3.86 -22.21
CA ASP A 193 3.46 -3.42 -20.92
C ASP A 193 2.53 -2.44 -20.18
N ILE A 194 1.24 -2.76 -20.21
CA ILE A 194 0.17 -2.03 -19.52
C ILE A 194 -0.13 -2.73 -18.20
N HIS A 195 -0.05 -2.00 -17.09
CA HIS A 195 -0.40 -2.48 -15.77
C HIS A 195 -1.60 -1.70 -15.26
N LEU A 196 -2.71 -2.40 -15.07
CA LEU A 196 -3.95 -1.86 -14.53
C LEU A 196 -4.31 -2.58 -13.24
N ALA A 197 -4.73 -1.80 -12.24
CA ALA A 197 -5.32 -2.32 -11.01
C ALA A 197 -6.60 -1.55 -10.72
N PHE A 198 -7.65 -2.28 -10.39
CA PHE A 198 -8.94 -1.72 -10.04
C PHE A 198 -9.22 -1.97 -8.56
N SER A 199 -9.72 -0.95 -7.88
CA SER A 199 -10.08 -1.02 -6.48
C SER A 199 -11.50 -0.51 -6.27
N PHE A 200 -12.22 -1.20 -5.42
CA PHE A 200 -13.56 -0.84 -4.97
C PHE A 200 -13.54 -0.63 -3.46
N GLY A 201 -14.01 0.51 -2.99
CA GLY A 201 -14.15 0.86 -1.59
C GLY A 201 -15.59 1.30 -1.26
N ASP A 202 -15.82 1.68 -0.01
CA ASP A 202 -17.14 2.09 0.49
C ASP A 202 -17.63 3.44 -0.04
N GLN A 203 -16.76 4.24 -0.65
CA GLN A 203 -17.09 5.52 -1.28
C GLN A 203 -16.47 5.72 -2.66
N HIS A 204 -15.73 4.74 -3.19
CA HIS A 204 -15.01 4.96 -4.44
C HIS A 204 -14.82 3.71 -5.29
N VAL A 205 -14.65 3.95 -6.58
CA VAL A 205 -14.06 3.02 -7.55
C VAL A 205 -12.85 3.72 -8.17
N CYS A 206 -11.70 3.07 -8.16
CA CYS A 206 -10.47 3.59 -8.74
C CYS A 206 -9.89 2.63 -9.77
N CYS A 207 -9.27 3.20 -10.80
CA CYS A 207 -8.35 2.50 -11.69
C CYS A 207 -6.97 3.16 -11.59
N TYR A 208 -5.96 2.38 -11.29
CA TYR A 208 -4.55 2.77 -11.32
C TYR A 208 -3.92 2.21 -12.58
N GLY A 209 -3.23 3.05 -13.35
CA GLY A 209 -2.53 2.66 -14.55
C GLY A 209 -1.05 3.01 -14.46
N ASP A 210 -0.19 2.08 -14.89
CA ASP A 210 1.26 2.25 -15.02
C ASP A 210 1.69 1.67 -16.37
N THR A 211 2.34 2.47 -17.23
CA THR A 211 2.68 2.06 -18.59
C THR A 211 3.78 2.95 -19.19
N ASP A 212 4.26 2.58 -20.38
CA ASP A 212 5.09 3.48 -21.21
C ASP A 212 4.23 4.63 -21.78
N SER A 213 4.82 5.82 -21.94
CA SER A 213 4.12 6.99 -22.48
C SER A 213 3.46 6.76 -23.86
N SER A 214 4.01 5.87 -24.66
CA SER A 214 3.43 5.48 -25.98
C SER A 214 2.13 4.68 -25.87
N GLU A 215 1.86 4.07 -24.71
CA GLU A 215 0.69 3.19 -24.49
C GLU A 215 -0.39 3.81 -23.61
N VAL A 216 -0.20 5.02 -23.15
CA VAL A 216 -1.15 5.69 -22.23
C VAL A 216 -2.57 5.71 -22.78
N LEU A 217 -2.77 6.07 -24.05
CA LEU A 217 -4.12 6.14 -24.63
C LEU A 217 -4.76 4.76 -24.76
N LYS A 218 -3.98 3.74 -25.11
CA LYS A 218 -4.46 2.35 -25.14
C LYS A 218 -4.79 1.84 -23.72
N SER A 219 -3.95 2.18 -22.75
CA SER A 219 -4.18 1.86 -21.35
C SER A 219 -5.46 2.51 -20.83
N LEU A 220 -5.71 3.79 -21.15
CA LEU A 220 -6.95 4.50 -20.79
C LEU A 220 -8.19 3.89 -21.45
N ALA A 221 -8.11 3.54 -22.73
CA ALA A 221 -9.21 2.86 -23.42
C ALA A 221 -9.51 1.51 -22.76
N THR A 222 -8.49 0.75 -22.35
CA THR A 222 -8.64 -0.51 -21.62
C THR A 222 -9.23 -0.31 -20.22
N ALA A 223 -8.80 0.71 -19.49
CA ALA A 223 -9.36 1.05 -18.19
C ALA A 223 -10.85 1.41 -18.28
N LYS A 224 -11.22 2.23 -19.28
CA LYS A 224 -12.62 2.57 -19.57
C LYS A 224 -13.46 1.34 -19.93
N GLU A 225 -12.91 0.43 -20.74
CA GLU A 225 -13.58 -0.81 -21.11
C GLU A 225 -13.99 -1.62 -19.86
N VAL A 226 -13.07 -1.78 -18.89
CA VAL A 226 -13.38 -2.49 -17.64
C VAL A 226 -14.38 -1.71 -16.78
N LEU A 227 -14.18 -0.40 -16.61
CA LEU A 227 -15.05 0.42 -15.75
C LEU A 227 -16.48 0.55 -16.28
N PHE A 228 -16.70 0.56 -17.60
CA PHE A 228 -18.04 0.72 -18.17
C PHE A 228 -18.66 -0.57 -18.70
N ALA A 229 -17.89 -1.64 -18.80
CA ALA A 229 -18.35 -2.96 -19.17
C ALA A 229 -17.63 -4.07 -18.38
N PRO A 230 -17.69 -4.03 -17.03
CA PRO A 230 -17.02 -5.03 -16.20
C PRO A 230 -17.55 -6.44 -16.49
N ARG A 231 -16.69 -7.45 -16.29
CA ARG A 231 -17.02 -8.85 -16.62
C ARG A 231 -18.01 -9.46 -15.60
N PHE A 232 -19.21 -8.92 -15.52
CA PHE A 232 -20.28 -9.48 -14.70
C PHE A 232 -20.93 -10.67 -15.40
N THR A 233 -20.24 -11.81 -15.43
CA THR A 233 -20.74 -13.08 -15.96
C THR A 233 -20.84 -14.11 -14.85
N GLN A 234 -21.72 -15.11 -15.01
CA GLN A 234 -21.88 -16.17 -14.01
C GLN A 234 -20.58 -16.96 -13.82
N GLU A 235 -19.89 -17.26 -14.91
CA GLU A 235 -18.60 -17.95 -14.90
C GLU A 235 -17.56 -17.22 -14.03
N THR A 236 -17.40 -15.90 -14.22
CA THR A 236 -16.45 -15.09 -13.47
C THR A 236 -16.89 -14.93 -12.01
N LEU A 237 -18.18 -14.84 -11.74
CA LEU A 237 -18.71 -14.81 -10.38
C LEU A 237 -18.36 -16.09 -9.62
N ASP A 238 -18.58 -17.26 -10.24
CA ASP A 238 -18.30 -18.55 -9.63
C ASP A 238 -16.80 -18.77 -9.38
N GLU A 239 -15.95 -18.35 -10.34
CA GLU A 239 -14.49 -18.36 -10.19
C GLU A 239 -14.04 -17.50 -9.01
N VAL A 240 -14.53 -16.25 -8.92
CA VAL A 240 -14.14 -15.31 -7.86
C VAL A 240 -14.64 -15.77 -6.49
N LYS A 241 -15.85 -16.29 -6.38
CA LYS A 241 -16.35 -16.88 -5.12
C LYS A 241 -15.42 -18.00 -4.64
N LYS A 242 -15.03 -18.90 -5.54
CA LYS A 242 -14.09 -19.98 -5.20
C LYS A 242 -12.75 -19.42 -4.75
N GLN A 243 -12.20 -18.44 -5.46
CA GLN A 243 -10.94 -17.80 -5.11
C GLN A 243 -10.98 -17.18 -3.71
N ILE A 244 -12.00 -16.36 -3.40
CA ILE A 244 -12.18 -15.71 -2.10
C ILE A 244 -12.30 -16.76 -0.98
N LYS A 245 -13.09 -17.82 -1.21
CA LYS A 245 -13.23 -18.90 -0.24
C LYS A 245 -11.90 -19.60 0.05
N ASP A 246 -11.12 -19.91 -0.98
CA ASP A 246 -9.80 -20.54 -0.85
C ASP A 246 -8.79 -19.62 -0.15
N GLU A 247 -8.83 -18.32 -0.41
CA GLU A 247 -7.98 -17.31 0.25
C GLU A 247 -8.29 -17.22 1.75
N ILE A 248 -9.55 -17.06 2.11
CA ILE A 248 -9.98 -16.98 3.51
C ILE A 248 -9.66 -18.28 4.28
N LEU A 249 -9.90 -19.44 3.68
CA LEU A 249 -9.61 -20.72 4.34
C LEU A 249 -8.11 -20.98 4.56
N ARG A 250 -7.24 -20.28 3.83
CA ARG A 250 -5.78 -20.34 4.01
C ARG A 250 -5.23 -19.18 4.82
N SER A 251 -6.06 -18.17 5.10
CA SER A 251 -5.63 -17.00 5.86
C SER A 251 -5.30 -17.39 7.30
N GLU A 252 -4.28 -16.72 7.85
CA GLU A 252 -3.93 -16.88 9.25
C GLU A 252 -4.67 -15.83 10.07
N LYS A 253 -5.13 -16.22 11.25
CA LYS A 253 -5.76 -15.29 12.18
C LYS A 253 -4.79 -14.22 12.62
N THR A 254 -5.23 -12.97 12.56
CA THR A 254 -4.48 -11.80 12.98
C THR A 254 -5.29 -10.99 13.98
N PRO A 255 -4.63 -10.19 14.84
CA PRO A 255 -5.34 -9.28 15.75
C PRO A 255 -6.21 -8.25 15.00
N THR A 256 -5.88 -7.95 13.74
CA THR A 256 -6.51 -6.86 12.97
C THR A 256 -7.97 -7.14 12.63
N GLU A 257 -8.33 -8.38 12.31
CA GLU A 257 -9.70 -8.74 11.92
C GLU A 257 -10.72 -8.42 13.01
N LYS A 258 -10.57 -9.01 14.20
CA LYS A 258 -11.48 -8.76 15.33
C LYS A 258 -11.44 -7.30 15.78
N LEU A 259 -10.28 -6.68 15.73
CA LEU A 259 -10.13 -5.26 16.04
C LEU A 259 -10.95 -4.39 15.10
N ASN A 260 -10.84 -4.62 13.79
CA ASN A 260 -11.59 -3.87 12.80
C ASN A 260 -13.10 -4.11 12.90
N ALA A 261 -13.52 -5.35 13.13
CA ALA A 261 -14.93 -5.68 13.37
C ALA A 261 -15.53 -4.90 14.56
N GLU A 262 -14.74 -4.69 15.61
CA GLU A 262 -15.17 -3.88 16.76
C GLU A 262 -15.15 -2.38 16.47
N LEU A 263 -14.08 -1.87 15.88
CA LEU A 263 -13.87 -0.43 15.68
C LEU A 263 -14.68 0.15 14.52
N TYR A 264 -14.94 -0.66 13.48
CA TYR A 264 -15.61 -0.24 12.24
C TYR A 264 -16.95 -0.96 12.03
N LYS A 265 -17.66 -1.25 13.11
CA LYS A 265 -18.95 -1.95 13.04
C LYS A 265 -19.94 -1.20 12.15
N GLY A 266 -20.49 -1.91 11.16
CA GLY A 266 -21.42 -1.35 10.17
C GLY A 266 -20.76 -0.75 8.93
N HIS A 267 -19.43 -0.80 8.82
CA HIS A 267 -18.65 -0.33 7.67
C HIS A 267 -17.97 -1.50 6.95
N LEU A 268 -17.56 -1.27 5.70
CA LEU A 268 -16.81 -2.25 4.91
C LEU A 268 -15.57 -2.77 5.65
N ALA A 269 -14.83 -1.88 6.30
CA ALA A 269 -13.61 -2.25 7.04
C ALA A 269 -13.87 -3.13 8.28
N GLY A 270 -15.12 -3.18 8.77
CA GLY A 270 -15.53 -3.99 9.92
C GLY A 270 -16.10 -5.35 9.55
N ILE A 271 -16.27 -5.67 8.28
CA ILE A 271 -16.78 -6.96 7.82
C ILE A 271 -15.73 -8.05 8.07
N THR A 272 -16.13 -9.13 8.74
CA THR A 272 -15.24 -10.24 9.08
C THR A 272 -15.17 -11.29 7.95
N GLU A 273 -14.06 -12.04 7.89
CA GLU A 273 -13.91 -13.19 7.00
C GLU A 273 -15.05 -14.20 7.18
N LYS A 274 -15.51 -14.39 8.42
CA LYS A 274 -16.65 -15.26 8.73
C LYS A 274 -17.94 -14.76 8.08
N GLU A 275 -18.27 -13.47 8.19
CA GLU A 275 -19.45 -12.87 7.55
C GLU A 275 -19.36 -12.99 6.03
N VAL A 276 -18.17 -12.81 5.47
CA VAL A 276 -17.94 -13.01 4.02
C VAL A 276 -18.26 -14.46 3.65
N LEU A 277 -17.69 -15.47 4.33
CA LEU A 277 -17.93 -16.89 4.02
C LEU A 277 -19.40 -17.28 4.13
N GLU A 278 -20.11 -16.83 5.16
CA GLU A 278 -21.53 -17.15 5.41
C GLU A 278 -22.47 -16.56 4.35
N ASN A 279 -22.03 -15.51 3.65
CA ASN A 279 -22.83 -14.79 2.67
C ASN A 279 -22.32 -14.90 1.23
N LEU A 280 -21.14 -15.46 1.01
CA LEU A 280 -20.46 -15.51 -0.29
C LEU A 280 -21.29 -16.24 -1.36
N ASP A 281 -21.87 -17.40 -1.01
CA ASP A 281 -22.66 -18.21 -1.94
C ASP A 281 -23.97 -17.52 -2.35
N LYS A 282 -24.49 -16.59 -1.53
CA LYS A 282 -25.72 -15.82 -1.77
C LYS A 282 -25.54 -14.64 -2.73
N VAL A 283 -24.29 -14.23 -3.01
CA VAL A 283 -24.01 -13.10 -3.92
C VAL A 283 -24.49 -13.44 -5.33
N THR A 284 -25.24 -12.54 -5.93
CA THR A 284 -25.76 -12.66 -7.30
C THR A 284 -25.15 -11.62 -8.24
N LEU A 285 -25.31 -11.79 -9.55
CA LEU A 285 -24.91 -10.77 -10.53
C LEU A 285 -25.68 -9.46 -10.34
N ASP A 286 -26.93 -9.53 -9.90
CA ASP A 286 -27.74 -8.33 -9.67
C ASP A 286 -27.26 -7.56 -8.42
N ASP A 287 -26.80 -8.25 -7.37
CA ASP A 287 -26.17 -7.59 -6.24
C ASP A 287 -24.91 -6.81 -6.67
N LEU A 288 -24.08 -7.40 -7.53
CA LEU A 288 -22.88 -6.73 -8.07
C LEU A 288 -23.25 -5.50 -8.90
N LYS A 289 -24.20 -5.63 -9.82
CA LYS A 289 -24.67 -4.52 -10.67
C LYS A 289 -25.27 -3.39 -9.84
N ASN A 290 -26.10 -3.74 -8.86
CA ASN A 290 -26.74 -2.77 -7.97
C ASN A 290 -25.71 -2.02 -7.14
N LEU A 291 -24.76 -2.73 -6.52
CA LEU A 291 -23.70 -2.12 -5.73
C LEU A 291 -22.81 -1.21 -6.60
N TYR A 292 -22.39 -1.70 -7.76
CA TYR A 292 -21.54 -0.95 -8.69
C TYR A 292 -22.24 0.32 -9.21
N SER A 293 -23.53 0.23 -9.51
CA SER A 293 -24.33 1.37 -9.99
C SER A 293 -24.50 2.47 -8.96
N GLN A 294 -24.48 2.16 -7.66
CA GLN A 294 -24.53 3.18 -6.59
C GLN A 294 -23.34 4.15 -6.71
N VAL A 295 -22.16 3.64 -7.04
CA VAL A 295 -20.98 4.48 -7.28
C VAL A 295 -21.05 5.14 -8.65
N MET A 296 -21.15 4.37 -9.72
CA MET A 296 -20.96 4.88 -11.10
C MET A 296 -22.03 5.86 -11.54
N SER A 297 -23.27 5.78 -11.00
CA SER A 297 -24.36 6.69 -11.38
C SER A 297 -24.36 8.01 -10.61
N ASN A 298 -23.66 8.09 -9.49
CA ASN A 298 -23.72 9.23 -8.56
C ASN A 298 -22.34 9.81 -8.22
N ALA A 299 -21.30 9.37 -8.91
CA ALA A 299 -19.93 9.73 -8.56
C ALA A 299 -19.53 11.14 -9.02
N LYS A 300 -18.53 11.69 -8.32
CA LYS A 300 -17.62 12.73 -8.76
C LYS A 300 -16.43 12.06 -9.42
N GLY A 301 -16.07 12.48 -10.63
CA GLY A 301 -14.94 11.92 -11.36
C GLY A 301 -13.68 12.78 -11.21
N ALA A 302 -12.54 12.13 -11.02
CA ALA A 302 -11.24 12.77 -11.06
C ALA A 302 -10.23 11.90 -11.81
N PHE A 303 -9.40 12.54 -12.61
CA PHE A 303 -8.31 11.90 -13.33
C PHE A 303 -7.01 12.64 -13.07
N THR A 304 -6.01 11.92 -12.61
CA THR A 304 -4.66 12.44 -12.36
C THR A 304 -3.66 11.64 -13.17
N ILE A 305 -2.74 12.31 -13.84
CA ILE A 305 -1.69 11.66 -14.64
C ILE A 305 -0.33 12.33 -14.44
N SER A 306 0.71 11.51 -14.26
CA SER A 306 2.11 11.90 -14.36
C SER A 306 2.71 11.27 -15.61
N ALA A 307 3.08 12.09 -16.60
CA ALA A 307 3.59 11.65 -17.90
C ALA A 307 4.40 12.78 -18.58
N PRO A 308 5.21 12.51 -19.63
CA PRO A 308 5.99 13.52 -20.36
C PRO A 308 5.11 14.32 -21.34
N LEU A 309 4.12 15.07 -20.81
CA LEU A 309 3.07 15.71 -21.59
C LEU A 309 3.53 16.94 -22.36
N ARG A 310 4.48 17.73 -21.82
CA ARG A 310 5.04 18.90 -22.51
C ARG A 310 5.88 18.51 -23.70
N GLN A 311 6.57 17.38 -23.61
CA GLN A 311 7.39 16.83 -24.68
C GLN A 311 6.56 16.12 -25.75
N ASN A 312 5.30 15.78 -25.43
CA ASN A 312 4.39 15.08 -26.32
C ASN A 312 2.98 15.73 -26.31
N PRO A 313 2.78 16.84 -27.06
CA PRO A 313 1.48 17.50 -27.14
C PRO A 313 0.34 16.61 -27.69
N GLU A 314 0.67 15.64 -28.57
CA GLU A 314 -0.32 14.70 -29.10
C GLU A 314 -0.85 13.79 -28.01
N LEU A 315 0.02 13.31 -27.10
CA LEU A 315 -0.39 12.56 -25.93
C LEU A 315 -1.31 13.40 -25.03
N MET A 316 -0.98 14.65 -24.78
CA MET A 316 -1.82 15.54 -23.97
C MET A 316 -3.20 15.71 -24.61
N ASN A 317 -3.27 15.99 -25.92
CA ASN A 317 -4.53 16.12 -26.64
C ASN A 317 -5.32 14.81 -26.63
N GLY A 318 -4.67 13.68 -26.78
CA GLY A 318 -5.27 12.35 -26.69
C GLY A 318 -5.88 12.09 -25.30
N VAL A 319 -5.14 12.40 -24.23
CA VAL A 319 -5.64 12.29 -22.84
C VAL A 319 -6.87 13.18 -22.63
N LEU A 320 -6.82 14.44 -23.05
CA LEU A 320 -7.98 15.33 -22.98
C LEU A 320 -9.19 14.76 -23.74
N GLY A 321 -8.97 14.24 -24.93
CA GLY A 321 -9.99 13.58 -25.75
C GLY A 321 -10.61 12.39 -25.02
N GLU A 322 -9.79 11.46 -24.54
CA GLU A 322 -10.24 10.25 -23.84
C GLU A 322 -11.04 10.56 -22.55
N ILE A 323 -10.58 11.49 -21.75
CA ILE A 323 -11.27 11.85 -20.49
C ILE A 323 -12.54 12.66 -20.76
N SER A 324 -12.59 13.48 -21.81
CA SER A 324 -13.78 14.22 -22.19
C SER A 324 -14.93 13.33 -22.68
N THR A 325 -14.65 12.10 -23.11
CA THR A 325 -15.68 11.12 -23.50
C THR A 325 -16.30 10.36 -22.33
N LEU A 326 -15.78 10.53 -21.10
CA LEU A 326 -16.40 9.96 -19.92
C LEU A 326 -17.80 10.55 -19.68
N PRO A 327 -18.74 9.78 -19.09
CA PRO A 327 -20.03 10.31 -18.70
C PRO A 327 -19.92 11.56 -17.84
N THR A 328 -20.88 12.47 -17.96
CA THR A 328 -20.96 13.64 -17.09
C THR A 328 -21.15 13.19 -15.64
N VAL A 329 -20.26 13.65 -14.76
CA VAL A 329 -20.26 13.32 -13.35
C VAL A 329 -20.84 14.45 -12.52
N LYS A 330 -21.22 14.14 -11.27
CA LYS A 330 -21.74 15.12 -10.32
C LYS A 330 -20.60 15.99 -9.77
N ASP A 331 -20.93 17.23 -9.40
CA ASP A 331 -20.03 18.12 -8.67
C ASP A 331 -20.57 18.29 -7.24
N PHE A 332 -19.85 17.75 -6.26
CA PHE A 332 -20.16 17.86 -4.84
C PHE A 332 -18.86 17.86 -4.01
N SER A 333 -18.94 18.34 -2.79
CA SER A 333 -17.88 18.13 -1.80
C SER A 333 -18.16 16.83 -1.05
N PRO A 334 -17.23 15.85 -1.06
CA PRO A 334 -17.42 14.62 -0.31
C PRO A 334 -17.73 14.94 1.16
N LYS A 335 -18.76 14.31 1.71
CA LYS A 335 -19.08 14.41 3.12
C LYS A 335 -18.28 13.34 3.86
N LEU A 336 -17.64 13.77 4.93
CA LEU A 336 -17.03 12.84 5.87
C LEU A 336 -18.14 12.03 6.57
N TYR A 337 -17.85 10.78 6.86
CA TYR A 337 -18.68 9.98 7.73
C TYR A 337 -18.73 10.59 9.14
N GLU A 338 -19.93 10.76 9.68
CA GLU A 338 -20.15 11.08 11.08
C GLU A 338 -20.49 9.79 11.82
N ASP A 339 -19.48 8.92 12.03
CA ASP A 339 -19.72 7.64 12.70
C ASP A 339 -18.94 7.46 13.99
N PHE A 340 -18.27 8.51 14.46
CA PHE A 340 -17.53 8.42 15.71
C PHE A 340 -18.45 8.08 16.88
N LYS A 341 -18.24 6.88 17.43
CA LYS A 341 -18.78 6.46 18.72
C LYS A 341 -17.60 6.16 19.62
N PRO A 342 -17.45 6.89 20.74
CA PRO A 342 -16.40 6.60 21.70
C PRO A 342 -16.61 5.21 22.31
N GLN A 343 -15.53 4.56 22.70
CA GLN A 343 -15.61 3.33 23.47
C GLN A 343 -15.98 3.66 24.91
N ASP A 344 -17.06 3.09 25.42
CA ASP A 344 -17.53 3.35 26.81
C ASP A 344 -16.57 2.75 27.84
N LYS A 345 -15.94 1.62 27.50
CA LYS A 345 -14.97 0.90 28.34
C LYS A 345 -13.88 0.26 27.50
N SER A 346 -12.76 -0.04 28.12
CA SER A 346 -11.71 -0.84 27.49
C SER A 346 -12.26 -2.24 27.16
N LYS A 347 -11.77 -2.84 26.07
CA LYS A 347 -12.23 -4.14 25.59
C LYS A 347 -11.04 -5.01 25.21
N VAL A 348 -11.12 -6.30 25.56
CA VAL A 348 -10.11 -7.30 25.20
C VAL A 348 -10.72 -8.32 24.26
N LEU A 349 -10.14 -8.44 23.08
CA LEU A 349 -10.50 -9.40 22.05
C LEU A 349 -9.38 -10.44 21.94
N THR A 350 -9.71 -11.72 22.04
CA THR A 350 -8.70 -12.79 21.94
C THR A 350 -9.05 -13.77 20.84
N ASP A 351 -8.01 -14.35 20.23
CA ASP A 351 -8.10 -15.52 19.35
C ASP A 351 -6.85 -16.39 19.48
N THR A 352 -6.91 -17.60 18.91
CA THR A 352 -5.84 -18.58 19.01
C THR A 352 -5.21 -18.88 17.66
N HIS A 353 -3.89 -19.08 17.68
CA HIS A 353 -3.10 -19.65 16.59
C HIS A 353 -2.03 -20.61 17.13
N ASN A 354 -1.37 -21.33 16.23
CA ASN A 354 -0.36 -22.34 16.59
C ASN A 354 1.09 -21.83 16.51
N LYS A 355 1.30 -20.48 16.52
CA LYS A 355 2.64 -19.89 16.48
C LYS A 355 3.27 -19.81 17.86
N ASN A 356 4.59 -19.64 17.88
CA ASN A 356 5.41 -19.48 19.09
C ASN A 356 5.33 -18.08 19.70
N GLN A 357 4.54 -17.19 19.14
CA GLN A 357 4.46 -15.77 19.53
C GLN A 357 3.03 -15.39 19.91
N ALA A 358 2.91 -14.27 20.62
CA ALA A 358 1.67 -13.53 20.77
C ALA A 358 1.72 -12.29 19.88
N ASP A 359 0.73 -12.12 19.04
CA ASP A 359 0.51 -10.93 18.23
C ASP A 359 -0.49 -10.03 18.95
N ILE A 360 -0.08 -8.82 19.30
CA ILE A 360 -0.83 -7.90 20.16
C ILE A 360 -1.01 -6.57 19.46
N VAL A 361 -2.25 -6.07 19.45
CA VAL A 361 -2.58 -4.71 19.03
C VAL A 361 -3.37 -4.01 20.12
N MET A 362 -2.93 -2.81 20.51
CA MET A 362 -3.68 -1.88 21.35
C MET A 362 -4.08 -0.68 20.50
N ALA A 363 -5.37 -0.37 20.42
CA ALA A 363 -5.89 0.63 19.52
C ALA A 363 -6.77 1.66 20.21
N TYR A 364 -6.64 2.92 19.80
CA TYR A 364 -7.47 4.05 20.23
C TYR A 364 -8.19 4.63 19.03
N LYS A 365 -9.54 4.62 19.04
CA LYS A 365 -10.37 5.30 18.04
C LYS A 365 -10.76 6.68 18.57
N PHE A 366 -10.60 7.73 17.76
CA PHE A 366 -10.87 9.11 18.15
C PHE A 366 -11.34 9.94 16.95
N LYS A 367 -12.10 11.01 17.24
CA LYS A 367 -12.56 11.96 16.23
C LYS A 367 -11.45 12.93 15.83
N VAL A 368 -11.44 13.37 14.58
CA VAL A 368 -10.54 14.42 14.08
C VAL A 368 -11.35 15.59 13.53
N ASN A 369 -10.82 16.80 13.65
CA ASN A 369 -11.49 18.00 13.17
C ASN A 369 -11.28 18.24 11.65
N GLY A 370 -10.51 17.38 10.99
CA GLY A 370 -10.24 17.45 9.55
C GLY A 370 -9.27 18.58 9.14
N ASN A 371 -8.72 19.36 10.08
CA ASN A 371 -7.71 20.37 9.74
C ASN A 371 -6.32 19.75 9.55
N LEU A 372 -5.51 20.42 8.71
CA LEU A 372 -4.22 19.90 8.31
C LEU A 372 -3.18 19.91 9.45
N LYS A 373 -3.25 20.92 10.33
CA LYS A 373 -2.34 21.02 11.48
C LYS A 373 -2.52 19.83 12.43
N ASP A 374 -3.77 19.47 12.75
CA ASP A 374 -4.06 18.31 13.60
C ASP A 374 -3.55 17.01 12.93
N SER A 375 -3.77 16.86 11.62
CA SER A 375 -3.27 15.69 10.89
C SER A 375 -1.74 15.57 10.95
N VAL A 376 -1.01 16.66 10.76
CA VAL A 376 0.47 16.70 10.86
C VAL A 376 0.93 16.41 12.29
N THR A 377 0.24 16.99 13.28
CA THR A 377 0.55 16.74 14.71
C THR A 377 0.42 15.25 15.05
N LEU A 378 -0.63 14.59 14.55
CA LEU A 378 -0.85 13.16 14.78
C LEU A 378 0.24 12.29 14.11
N GLU A 379 0.67 12.64 12.89
CA GLU A 379 1.77 11.92 12.22
C GLU A 379 3.09 12.08 12.99
N LEU A 380 3.39 13.28 13.50
CA LEU A 380 4.59 13.50 14.31
C LEU A 380 4.53 12.74 15.64
N LEU A 381 3.36 12.72 16.32
CA LEU A 381 3.15 11.92 17.51
C LEU A 381 3.37 10.43 17.24
N ASN A 382 2.79 9.92 16.14
CA ASN A 382 2.98 8.53 15.72
C ASN A 382 4.46 8.21 15.45
N ASN A 383 5.18 9.08 14.75
CA ASN A 383 6.60 8.90 14.48
C ASN A 383 7.43 8.82 15.77
N ILE A 384 7.16 9.69 16.75
CA ILE A 384 7.84 9.67 18.05
C ILE A 384 7.50 8.40 18.82
N LEU A 385 6.25 7.97 18.81
CA LEU A 385 5.79 6.81 19.58
C LEU A 385 6.35 5.50 19.01
N GLY A 386 6.08 5.20 17.73
CA GLY A 386 6.43 3.90 17.15
C GLY A 386 6.58 3.88 15.63
N GLY A 387 6.76 5.05 14.98
CA GLY A 387 6.80 5.18 13.52
C GLY A 387 8.14 4.78 12.86
N GLY A 388 9.16 4.41 13.62
CA GLY A 388 10.45 4.02 13.04
C GLY A 388 11.50 3.58 14.06
N PRO A 389 12.73 3.29 13.60
CA PRO A 389 13.82 2.77 14.46
C PRO A 389 14.25 3.72 15.60
N SER A 390 14.05 5.02 15.46
CA SER A 390 14.35 6.01 16.50
C SER A 390 13.19 6.25 17.49
N SER A 391 12.06 5.59 17.30
CA SER A 391 10.87 5.77 18.11
C SER A 391 11.00 5.18 19.53
N ARG A 392 10.15 5.66 20.44
CA ARG A 392 10.15 5.23 21.85
C ARG A 392 9.89 3.74 22.01
N LEU A 393 8.87 3.19 21.31
CA LEU A 393 8.54 1.77 21.37
C LEU A 393 9.67 0.88 20.84
N PHE A 394 10.27 1.28 19.71
CA PHE A 394 11.37 0.51 19.13
C PHE A 394 12.58 0.46 20.06
N ASN A 395 13.03 1.63 20.54
CA ASN A 395 14.19 1.72 21.43
C ASN A 395 14.00 1.00 22.76
N ASP A 396 12.78 1.00 23.31
CA ASP A 396 12.53 0.36 24.61
C ASP A 396 12.21 -1.14 24.44
N LEU A 397 11.12 -1.47 23.73
CA LEU A 397 10.61 -2.85 23.74
C LEU A 397 11.45 -3.79 22.86
N ARG A 398 12.03 -3.27 21.77
CA ARG A 398 12.90 -4.08 20.91
C ARG A 398 14.36 -4.06 21.35
N GLU A 399 14.98 -2.85 21.45
CA GLU A 399 16.44 -2.76 21.64
C GLU A 399 16.85 -3.02 23.09
N LYS A 400 16.13 -2.44 24.08
CA LYS A 400 16.47 -2.61 25.50
C LYS A 400 15.91 -3.88 26.10
N GLN A 401 14.61 -4.10 25.95
CA GLN A 401 13.91 -5.23 26.57
C GLN A 401 13.96 -6.51 25.72
N LYS A 402 14.31 -6.41 24.43
CA LYS A 402 14.39 -7.54 23.48
C LYS A 402 13.13 -8.40 23.42
N LEU A 403 11.97 -7.78 23.62
CA LEU A 403 10.68 -8.47 23.63
C LEU A 403 10.23 -8.90 22.24
N ALA A 404 10.67 -8.21 21.18
CA ALA A 404 10.15 -8.44 19.84
C ALA A 404 11.14 -8.08 18.74
N TYR A 405 11.01 -8.74 17.58
CA TYR A 405 11.71 -8.33 16.36
C TYR A 405 11.09 -7.07 15.74
N ALA A 406 9.77 -6.95 15.82
CA ALA A 406 9.04 -5.80 15.28
C ALA A 406 8.05 -5.24 16.31
N VAL A 407 8.16 -3.95 16.57
CA VAL A 407 7.21 -3.16 17.33
C VAL A 407 6.99 -1.84 16.61
N ARG A 408 5.74 -1.40 16.49
CA ARG A 408 5.41 -0.17 15.76
C ARG A 408 4.10 0.45 16.25
N SER A 409 3.92 1.72 15.94
CA SER A 409 2.61 2.37 15.91
C SER A 409 2.26 2.81 14.50
N GLY A 410 0.96 2.99 14.25
CA GLY A 410 0.45 3.44 12.96
C GLY A 410 -0.92 4.09 13.11
N LEU A 411 -1.23 5.00 12.18
CA LEU A 411 -2.51 5.68 12.09
C LEU A 411 -3.31 5.12 10.93
N ASP A 412 -4.51 4.59 11.21
CA ASP A 412 -5.49 4.29 10.19
C ASP A 412 -6.44 5.48 10.05
N ASN A 413 -6.76 5.81 8.81
CA ASN A 413 -7.70 6.86 8.49
C ASN A 413 -9.05 6.24 8.10
N SER A 414 -10.12 6.70 8.75
CA SER A 414 -11.48 6.38 8.36
C SER A 414 -12.31 7.65 8.53
N HIS A 415 -12.53 8.37 7.43
CA HIS A 415 -13.42 9.54 7.35
C HIS A 415 -13.17 10.60 8.46
N ASP A 416 -14.13 10.81 9.37
CA ASP A 416 -14.03 11.77 10.48
C ASP A 416 -13.29 11.20 11.70
N THR A 417 -12.88 9.95 11.64
CA THR A 417 -12.18 9.26 12.71
C THR A 417 -10.82 8.78 12.29
N LYS A 418 -9.93 8.64 13.28
CA LYS A 418 -8.65 7.94 13.14
C LYS A 418 -8.52 6.88 14.20
N VAL A 419 -7.71 5.87 13.90
CA VAL A 419 -7.33 4.84 14.86
C VAL A 419 -5.81 4.82 14.98
N LEU A 420 -5.30 5.10 16.17
CA LEU A 420 -3.89 4.89 16.50
C LEU A 420 -3.74 3.47 17.02
N LYS A 421 -2.97 2.65 16.29
CA LYS A 421 -2.66 1.25 16.63
C LYS A 421 -1.22 1.15 17.12
N LEU A 422 -0.99 0.46 18.23
CA LEU A 422 0.31 0.02 18.71
C LEU A 422 0.37 -1.50 18.55
N SER A 423 1.35 -2.02 17.86
CA SER A 423 1.44 -3.45 17.53
C SER A 423 2.80 -4.04 17.87
N ILE A 424 2.81 -5.26 18.37
CA ILE A 424 4.00 -6.05 18.70
C ILE A 424 3.73 -7.53 18.49
N GLY A 425 4.72 -8.25 17.94
CA GLY A 425 4.77 -9.70 17.93
C GLY A 425 5.87 -10.19 18.87
N THR A 426 5.53 -10.79 19.99
CA THR A 426 6.46 -11.23 21.02
C THR A 426 6.49 -12.74 21.16
N THR A 427 7.69 -13.33 21.29
CA THR A 427 7.85 -14.78 21.52
C THR A 427 7.37 -15.15 22.91
N THR A 428 6.47 -16.12 23.02
CA THR A 428 5.91 -16.63 24.28
C THR A 428 6.27 -18.10 24.54
N GLU A 429 6.58 -18.84 23.49
CA GLU A 429 7.02 -20.22 23.55
C GLU A 429 8.12 -20.42 22.51
N ASN A 430 9.27 -20.91 22.91
CA ASN A 430 10.31 -21.29 21.97
C ASN A 430 10.31 -22.82 21.82
N LYS A 431 9.75 -23.33 20.74
CA LYS A 431 9.62 -24.78 20.51
C LYS A 431 10.96 -25.47 20.28
N ASP A 432 11.97 -24.75 19.83
CA ASP A 432 13.30 -25.31 19.56
C ASP A 432 14.13 -25.47 20.83
N THR A 433 14.02 -24.52 21.76
CA THR A 433 14.75 -24.54 23.05
C THR A 433 13.89 -25.05 24.22
N GLY A 434 12.57 -25.12 24.07
CA GLY A 434 11.64 -25.44 25.15
C GLY A 434 11.45 -24.28 26.15
N GLU A 435 11.98 -23.09 25.87
CA GLU A 435 11.84 -21.93 26.74
C GLU A 435 10.42 -21.38 26.70
N ILE A 436 9.85 -21.10 27.88
CA ILE A 436 8.52 -20.56 28.05
C ILE A 436 8.63 -19.15 28.66
N SER A 437 7.99 -18.18 28.02
CA SER A 437 8.00 -16.76 28.40
C SER A 437 6.60 -16.15 28.23
N TYR A 438 5.56 -16.77 28.79
CA TYR A 438 4.16 -16.31 28.69
C TYR A 438 3.95 -14.88 29.21
N ASP A 439 4.79 -14.43 30.16
CA ASP A 439 4.80 -13.10 30.72
C ASP A 439 5.24 -12.00 29.73
N ASN A 440 5.85 -12.37 28.60
CA ASN A 440 6.18 -11.43 27.54
C ASN A 440 4.93 -10.75 26.95
N LEU A 441 3.76 -11.42 26.96
CA LEU A 441 2.50 -10.80 26.61
C LEU A 441 2.19 -9.62 27.54
N GLN A 442 2.23 -9.85 28.87
CA GLN A 442 2.00 -8.81 29.86
C GLN A 442 3.04 -7.69 29.75
N LYS A 443 4.34 -8.02 29.66
CA LYS A 443 5.42 -7.04 29.52
C LYS A 443 5.20 -6.14 28.29
N SER A 444 4.77 -6.70 27.17
CA SER A 444 4.50 -5.97 25.93
C SER A 444 3.36 -4.95 26.09
N VAL A 445 2.25 -5.39 26.70
CA VAL A 445 1.10 -4.50 26.95
C VAL A 445 1.46 -3.41 27.96
N GLU A 446 2.15 -3.75 29.05
CA GLU A 446 2.60 -2.74 30.03
C GLU A 446 3.62 -1.78 29.41
N GLY A 447 4.49 -2.23 28.51
CA GLY A 447 5.37 -1.37 27.74
C GLY A 447 4.59 -0.33 26.93
N PHE A 448 3.52 -0.74 26.25
CA PHE A 448 2.64 0.19 25.55
C PHE A 448 2.00 1.20 26.51
N LYS A 449 1.40 0.73 27.61
CA LYS A 449 0.76 1.58 28.62
C LYS A 449 1.74 2.59 29.22
N ASN A 450 2.97 2.19 29.50
CA ASN A 450 4.01 3.05 30.03
C ASN A 450 4.36 4.20 29.07
N HIS A 451 4.52 3.91 27.76
CA HIS A 451 4.79 4.95 26.77
C HIS A 451 3.60 5.86 26.52
N VAL A 452 2.39 5.33 26.51
CA VAL A 452 1.15 6.11 26.50
C VAL A 452 1.09 7.05 27.71
N GLN A 453 1.36 6.55 28.92
CA GLN A 453 1.33 7.36 30.14
C GLN A 453 2.41 8.46 30.11
N LYS A 454 3.62 8.16 29.65
CA LYS A 454 4.67 9.18 29.49
C LYS A 454 4.25 10.30 28.53
N LEU A 455 3.63 9.98 27.37
CA LEU A 455 3.14 11.00 26.45
C LEU A 455 2.01 11.86 27.03
N LYS A 456 1.23 11.34 28.00
CA LYS A 456 0.20 12.10 28.72
C LYS A 456 0.76 13.01 29.81
N THR A 457 1.90 12.67 30.40
CA THR A 457 2.44 13.38 31.58
C THR A 457 3.67 14.23 31.27
N GLU A 458 4.40 13.89 30.22
CA GLU A 458 5.66 14.53 29.86
C GLU A 458 5.59 15.05 28.42
N ARG A 459 6.16 16.24 28.20
CA ARG A 459 6.36 16.75 26.84
C ARG A 459 7.46 15.97 26.13
N VAL A 460 7.33 15.84 24.83
CA VAL A 460 8.40 15.31 23.99
C VAL A 460 9.61 16.23 24.05
N THR A 461 10.81 15.66 23.98
CA THR A 461 12.05 16.45 24.00
C THR A 461 12.19 17.25 22.68
N PRO A 462 12.93 18.36 22.70
CA PRO A 462 13.23 19.11 21.47
C PRO A 462 13.89 18.23 20.39
N GLU A 463 14.73 17.29 20.79
CA GLU A 463 15.41 16.37 19.88
C GLU A 463 14.41 15.38 19.25
N GLU A 464 13.54 14.74 20.02
CA GLU A 464 12.51 13.84 19.50
C GLU A 464 11.59 14.55 18.49
N LEU A 465 11.16 15.78 18.83
CA LEU A 465 10.32 16.57 17.95
C LEU A 465 11.04 16.94 16.64
N GLN A 466 12.30 17.38 16.73
CA GLN A 466 13.09 17.76 15.56
C GLN A 466 13.36 16.55 14.66
N ASN A 467 13.74 15.41 15.22
CA ASN A 467 13.98 14.18 14.46
C ASN A 467 12.70 13.70 13.77
N SER A 468 11.55 13.77 14.46
CA SER A 468 10.26 13.42 13.86
C SER A 468 9.87 14.36 12.70
N LYS A 469 10.10 15.67 12.85
CA LYS A 469 9.86 16.66 11.78
C LYS A 469 10.72 16.36 10.55
N LEU A 470 11.99 16.08 10.75
CA LEU A 470 12.92 15.73 9.66
C LEU A 470 12.48 14.43 8.97
N ALA A 471 12.14 13.39 9.73
CA ALA A 471 11.69 12.12 9.19
C ALA A 471 10.40 12.25 8.37
N LEU A 472 9.43 13.05 8.84
CA LEU A 472 8.19 13.27 8.10
C LEU A 472 8.43 14.07 6.81
N LYS A 473 9.26 15.12 6.85
CA LYS A 473 9.66 15.87 5.65
C LYS A 473 10.35 14.97 4.64
N ASP A 474 11.32 14.19 5.08
CA ASP A 474 12.06 13.26 4.22
C ASP A 474 11.13 12.24 3.55
N SER A 475 10.21 11.66 4.32
CA SER A 475 9.20 10.73 3.80
C SER A 475 8.34 11.37 2.69
N ILE A 476 7.83 12.58 2.91
CA ILE A 476 7.01 13.31 1.93
C ILE A 476 7.84 13.62 0.67
N LEU A 477 9.06 14.11 0.84
CA LEU A 477 9.93 14.46 -0.30
C LEU A 477 10.33 13.22 -1.09
N THR A 478 10.68 12.12 -0.41
CA THR A 478 11.06 10.86 -1.04
C THR A 478 9.90 10.24 -1.81
N MET A 479 8.70 10.22 -1.22
CA MET A 479 7.49 9.73 -1.90
C MET A 479 7.23 10.49 -3.21
N ASN A 480 7.49 11.78 -3.23
CA ASN A 480 7.22 12.66 -4.37
C ASN A 480 8.43 12.85 -5.31
N GLN A 481 9.48 12.04 -5.24
CA GLN A 481 10.57 12.05 -6.22
C GLN A 481 10.11 11.52 -7.58
N ALA A 482 9.49 10.34 -7.57
CA ALA A 482 9.02 9.67 -8.78
C ALA A 482 7.65 10.18 -9.24
N GLY A 483 7.40 10.09 -10.55
CA GLY A 483 6.11 10.45 -11.15
C GLY A 483 4.93 9.70 -10.56
N ALA A 484 5.11 8.42 -10.21
CA ALA A 484 4.08 7.61 -9.56
C ALA A 484 3.68 8.19 -8.20
N GLY A 485 4.64 8.48 -7.32
CA GLY A 485 4.34 9.06 -6.00
C GLY A 485 3.69 10.44 -6.10
N LYS A 486 4.09 11.28 -7.07
CA LYS A 486 3.43 12.55 -7.36
C LYS A 486 1.99 12.34 -7.83
N CYS A 487 1.76 11.37 -8.72
CA CYS A 487 0.42 11.02 -9.18
C CYS A 487 -0.49 10.61 -8.02
N ASP A 488 -0.03 9.73 -7.14
CA ASP A 488 -0.79 9.27 -5.97
C ASP A 488 -1.07 10.41 -4.99
N THR A 489 -0.08 11.27 -4.74
CA THR A 489 -0.23 12.44 -3.86
C THR A 489 -1.26 13.43 -4.42
N LEU A 490 -1.23 13.73 -5.72
CA LEU A 490 -2.18 14.60 -6.38
C LEU A 490 -3.58 13.98 -6.42
N ALA A 491 -3.69 12.70 -6.78
CA ALA A 491 -4.95 11.98 -6.83
C ALA A 491 -5.66 11.92 -5.46
N SER A 492 -4.91 11.63 -4.38
CA SER A 492 -5.45 11.61 -3.02
C SER A 492 -5.85 12.99 -2.49
N SER A 493 -5.33 14.05 -3.10
CA SER A 493 -5.54 15.43 -2.65
C SER A 493 -6.62 16.19 -3.41
N ILE A 494 -6.88 15.82 -4.67
CA ILE A 494 -7.72 16.56 -5.62
C ILE A 494 -9.15 16.84 -5.12
N ASN A 495 -9.72 15.92 -4.33
CA ASN A 495 -11.06 16.04 -3.77
C ASN A 495 -11.07 16.50 -2.30
N THR A 496 -9.89 16.79 -1.71
CA THR A 496 -9.81 17.33 -0.35
C THR A 496 -10.01 18.85 -0.34
N PRO A 497 -10.34 19.46 0.82
CA PRO A 497 -10.42 20.92 0.94
C PRO A 497 -9.11 21.65 0.66
N TYR A 498 -7.97 20.96 0.71
CA TYR A 498 -6.63 21.50 0.52
C TYR A 498 -6.16 21.42 -0.95
N GLY A 499 -6.86 20.65 -1.78
CA GLY A 499 -6.56 20.49 -3.20
C GLY A 499 -5.15 19.95 -3.48
N ILE A 500 -4.71 20.14 -4.70
CA ILE A 500 -3.44 19.62 -5.22
C ILE A 500 -2.18 20.17 -4.52
N THR A 501 -2.28 21.25 -3.75
CA THR A 501 -1.17 21.84 -3.00
C THR A 501 -0.97 21.24 -1.59
N ARG A 502 -1.82 20.28 -1.20
CA ARG A 502 -1.84 19.70 0.15
C ARG A 502 -0.47 19.24 0.64
N ALA A 503 0.31 18.56 -0.19
CA ALA A 503 1.63 18.04 0.20
C ALA A 503 2.61 19.19 0.54
N ASN A 504 2.61 20.27 -0.24
CA ASN A 504 3.44 21.45 0.03
C ASN A 504 2.97 22.19 1.30
N GLN A 505 1.64 22.33 1.50
CA GLN A 505 1.09 22.91 2.72
C GLN A 505 1.47 22.09 3.98
N ILE A 506 1.56 20.77 3.88
CA ILE A 506 2.03 19.92 4.99
C ILE A 506 3.48 20.26 5.35
N LEU A 507 4.38 20.42 4.36
CA LEU A 507 5.77 20.78 4.62
C LEU A 507 5.90 22.12 5.36
N ASP A 508 5.07 23.12 5.01
CA ASP A 508 5.04 24.43 5.68
C ASP A 508 4.54 24.31 7.14
N ILE A 509 3.54 23.46 7.37
CA ILE A 509 2.94 23.27 8.69
C ILE A 509 3.87 22.51 9.64
N ILE A 510 4.65 21.54 9.17
CA ILE A 510 5.51 20.69 10.01
C ILE A 510 6.36 21.55 10.96
N ASP A 511 6.96 22.64 10.48
CA ASP A 511 7.83 23.49 11.30
C ASP A 511 7.09 24.24 12.40
N THR A 512 5.79 24.48 12.24
CA THR A 512 4.97 25.21 13.20
C THR A 512 4.52 24.36 14.40
N ILE A 513 4.62 23.03 14.32
CA ILE A 513 4.19 22.13 15.37
C ILE A 513 5.13 22.22 16.58
N THR A 514 4.55 22.34 17.77
CA THR A 514 5.25 22.47 19.04
C THR A 514 5.13 21.20 19.90
N SER A 515 5.94 21.10 20.96
CA SER A 515 5.81 20.02 21.94
C SER A 515 4.47 20.07 22.70
N ASP A 516 3.87 21.26 22.83
CA ASP A 516 2.54 21.42 23.43
C ASP A 516 1.43 20.90 22.50
N ASP A 517 1.54 21.07 21.19
CA ASP A 517 0.62 20.47 20.23
C ASP A 517 0.63 18.93 20.35
N ILE A 518 1.82 18.32 20.44
CA ILE A 518 1.96 16.86 20.63
C ILE A 518 1.38 16.42 21.97
N TYR A 519 1.68 17.15 23.07
CA TYR A 519 1.17 16.86 24.41
C TYR A 519 -0.36 16.91 24.45
N ASN A 520 -0.98 17.94 23.86
CA ASN A 520 -2.43 18.08 23.81
C ASN A 520 -3.08 16.98 22.98
N ALA A 521 -2.51 16.64 21.82
CA ALA A 521 -2.98 15.54 20.97
C ALA A 521 -2.89 14.19 21.71
N ALA A 522 -1.77 13.92 22.40
CA ALA A 522 -1.61 12.70 23.20
C ALA A 522 -2.66 12.59 24.30
N ASN A 523 -2.90 13.68 25.07
CA ASN A 523 -3.92 13.68 26.10
C ASN A 523 -5.33 13.45 25.54
N TYR A 524 -5.66 14.02 24.38
CA TYR A 524 -6.94 13.79 23.73
C TYR A 524 -7.11 12.33 23.27
N ILE A 525 -6.13 11.79 22.54
CA ILE A 525 -6.18 10.41 22.04
C ILE A 525 -6.27 9.40 23.17
N PHE A 526 -5.39 9.52 24.16
CA PHE A 526 -5.27 8.58 25.27
C PHE A 526 -6.25 8.83 26.42
N SER A 527 -7.16 9.81 26.27
CA SER A 527 -8.37 9.89 27.10
C SER A 527 -9.44 8.91 26.65
N GLN A 528 -9.36 8.44 25.39
CA GLN A 528 -10.27 7.42 24.86
C GLN A 528 -9.95 6.05 25.49
N LYS A 529 -10.94 5.17 25.50
CA LYS A 529 -10.76 3.81 26.01
C LYS A 529 -10.16 2.91 24.92
N PRO A 530 -9.07 2.18 25.20
CA PRO A 530 -8.44 1.32 24.21
C PRO A 530 -9.22 0.03 23.95
N VAL A 531 -9.06 -0.51 22.74
CA VAL A 531 -9.39 -1.89 22.41
C VAL A 531 -8.08 -2.67 22.26
N TYR A 532 -7.99 -3.77 22.98
CA TYR A 532 -6.88 -4.72 22.87
C TYR A 532 -7.32 -5.89 22.00
N SER A 533 -6.54 -6.25 21.00
CA SER A 533 -6.75 -7.46 20.20
C SER A 533 -5.49 -8.31 20.26
N ILE A 534 -5.63 -9.57 20.69
CA ILE A 534 -4.52 -10.46 21.00
C ILE A 534 -4.78 -11.81 20.37
N VAL A 535 -3.83 -12.28 19.56
CA VAL A 535 -3.84 -13.63 19.00
C VAL A 535 -2.59 -14.35 19.48
N ALA A 536 -2.75 -15.48 20.17
CA ALA A 536 -1.64 -16.24 20.77
C ALA A 536 -1.98 -17.72 20.90
N SER A 537 -1.03 -18.53 21.38
CA SER A 537 -1.32 -19.92 21.73
C SER A 537 -2.34 -20.01 22.88
N GLU A 538 -3.09 -21.11 22.93
CA GLU A 538 -4.05 -21.37 24.01
C GLU A 538 -3.39 -21.32 25.40
N ASN A 539 -2.16 -21.85 25.51
CA ASN A 539 -1.39 -21.82 26.75
C ASN A 539 -1.04 -20.39 27.17
N THR A 540 -0.58 -19.56 26.22
CA THR A 540 -0.27 -18.15 26.49
C THR A 540 -1.50 -17.40 27.00
N LEU A 541 -2.66 -17.57 26.36
CA LEU A 541 -3.90 -16.93 26.78
C LEU A 541 -4.37 -17.40 28.16
N LYS A 542 -4.30 -18.71 28.44
CA LYS A 542 -4.66 -19.28 29.77
C LYS A 542 -3.76 -18.74 30.88
N ASN A 543 -2.45 -18.69 30.66
CA ASN A 543 -1.50 -18.19 31.65
C ASN A 543 -1.66 -16.69 31.92
N ASN A 544 -2.17 -15.91 30.96
CA ASN A 544 -2.41 -14.48 31.10
C ASN A 544 -3.89 -14.14 31.40
N ALA A 545 -4.78 -15.10 31.63
CA ALA A 545 -6.22 -14.88 31.74
C ALA A 545 -6.60 -13.86 32.84
N ASN A 546 -5.96 -13.89 34.00
CA ASN A 546 -6.20 -12.97 35.08
C ASN A 546 -5.73 -11.53 34.72
N TYR A 547 -4.58 -11.42 34.09
CA TYR A 547 -4.06 -10.13 33.62
C TYR A 547 -4.99 -9.53 32.55
N LEU A 548 -5.41 -10.31 31.56
CA LEU A 548 -6.29 -9.84 30.48
C LEU A 548 -7.62 -9.28 31.02
N LYS A 549 -8.19 -9.87 32.07
CA LYS A 549 -9.38 -9.32 32.75
C LYS A 549 -9.14 -7.95 33.36
N THR A 550 -7.92 -7.63 33.82
CA THR A 550 -7.61 -6.31 34.38
C THR A 550 -7.57 -5.21 33.32
N LEU A 551 -7.44 -5.55 32.05
CA LEU A 551 -7.43 -4.59 30.95
C LEU A 551 -8.83 -4.09 30.55
N GLU A 552 -9.90 -4.78 30.98
CA GLU A 552 -11.29 -4.42 30.71
C GLU A 552 -11.91 -3.49 31.78
N ALA A 553 -11.16 -3.17 32.82
CA ALA A 553 -11.61 -2.36 33.98
C ALA A 553 -11.64 -0.82 33.69
#